data_7498c063e387a27e57c293bc363074d4
#
_entry.id   7498c063e387a27e57c293bc363074d4
#
_cell.length_a   1.000
_cell.length_b   1.000
_cell.length_c   1.000
_cell.angle_alpha   90.00
_cell.angle_beta   90.00
_cell.angle_gamma   90.00
#
_symmetry.space_group_name_H-M   'P 1'
#
loop_
_entity.id
_entity.type
_entity.pdbx_description
1 polymer ?
#
loop_
_entity_poly.entity_id
_entity_poly.type
_entity_poly.pdbx_seq_one_letter_code
_entity_poly.pdbx_strand_id
1 'polypeptide(L)'
;DWPSQLAGPNSNSKSFFYPSVGGSVVLSELMPNLNKDYLSFIKVRGSWASVGSAFSRYLANPHYEWNSSSGQWSITTQYPLYNLKPERTNSWEIGLNMRFLKNFELDVTYYNAKTMNQTFNPQLPVSGWSAMYIQTGAVRNSGIELSLNYKNTWKDFTWDTGITFSSNKNKILTLADNAINPVTGELFSLSTLNMGGLGDARFLLKEGGSMGDLYSLRDMKRDANGQIFVDQNGTVATEAITDPDKYIKLGSVLPKGNLAWRNNFIWKNFTAGFLISARLGGVVYSRTQAMLDYYGVSEASADARDLGYVLVNGRDKVNPETWYGVVGSGTSVPQYYTYSATNVRLQEVSLGYTIPRKLLNDVCDIKVSLVGRNLWMIYSKAPFDPESVASTDNFYQGIDYFMMPALRNIGFSLSFKF
;
A
#
# COMPACT_ATOMS: atom_id res chain seq x y z
N ASP A 1 13.56 -26.73 -1.91
CA ASP A 1 13.38 -26.15 -3.23
C ASP A 1 14.74 -25.90 -3.88
N TRP A 2 14.82 -26.04 -5.21
CA TRP A 2 16.01 -25.78 -6.04
C TRP A 2 15.65 -24.82 -7.16
N PRO A 3 15.52 -23.53 -6.85
CA PRO A 3 15.14 -22.58 -7.87
C PRO A 3 16.29 -22.34 -8.85
N SER A 4 15.94 -22.17 -10.13
CA SER A 4 16.92 -21.94 -11.21
C SER A 4 17.79 -20.70 -10.99
N GLN A 5 17.31 -19.73 -10.24
CA GLN A 5 18.04 -18.52 -9.85
C GLN A 5 19.29 -18.82 -9.03
N LEU A 6 19.30 -19.93 -8.27
CA LEU A 6 20.42 -20.38 -7.44
C LEU A 6 21.35 -21.36 -8.17
N ALA A 7 21.07 -21.74 -9.40
CA ALA A 7 21.80 -22.77 -10.14
C ALA A 7 23.18 -22.30 -10.67
N GLY A 8 23.51 -21.01 -10.57
CA GLY A 8 24.74 -20.45 -11.10
C GLY A 8 26.00 -20.77 -10.29
N PRO A 9 27.20 -20.63 -10.88
CA PRO A 9 28.47 -20.90 -10.21
C PRO A 9 28.73 -19.93 -9.04
N ASN A 10 28.09 -18.78 -9.04
CA ASN A 10 28.25 -17.72 -8.05
C ASN A 10 27.30 -17.84 -6.86
N SER A 11 26.53 -18.91 -6.77
CA SER A 11 25.63 -19.18 -5.65
C SER A 11 26.18 -20.29 -4.78
N ASN A 12 26.42 -19.99 -3.50
CA ASN A 12 26.88 -20.98 -2.51
C ASN A 12 25.75 -21.91 -2.04
N SER A 13 24.49 -21.48 -2.16
CA SER A 13 23.33 -22.23 -1.73
C SER A 13 22.42 -22.49 -2.91
N LYS A 14 22.46 -23.71 -3.45
CA LYS A 14 21.65 -24.12 -4.61
C LYS A 14 20.23 -24.55 -4.22
N SER A 15 19.97 -24.68 -2.94
CA SER A 15 18.68 -25.09 -2.41
C SER A 15 18.41 -24.44 -1.07
N PHE A 16 17.14 -24.41 -0.68
CA PHE A 16 16.76 -24.00 0.67
C PHE A 16 15.61 -24.85 1.19
N PHE A 17 15.63 -25.07 2.49
CA PHE A 17 14.59 -25.76 3.25
C PHE A 17 13.71 -24.75 3.96
N TYR A 18 12.39 -24.93 3.89
CA TYR A 18 11.40 -24.04 4.51
C TYR A 18 10.44 -24.83 5.40
N PRO A 19 10.81 -25.04 6.67
CA PRO A 19 9.97 -25.72 7.62
C PRO A 19 8.78 -24.87 8.06
N SER A 20 7.69 -25.54 8.37
CA SER A 20 6.55 -24.96 9.06
C SER A 20 5.98 -25.93 10.08
N VAL A 21 5.46 -25.41 11.16
CA VAL A 21 4.74 -26.14 12.18
C VAL A 21 3.54 -25.33 12.63
N GLY A 22 2.41 -25.99 12.78
CA GLY A 22 1.20 -25.35 13.28
C GLY A 22 0.35 -26.32 14.07
N GLY A 23 -0.44 -25.77 14.96
CA GLY A 23 -1.36 -26.52 15.78
C GLY A 23 -2.61 -25.72 16.09
N SER A 24 -3.67 -26.43 16.41
CA SER A 24 -4.90 -25.78 16.90
C SER A 24 -5.59 -26.68 17.91
N VAL A 25 -6.27 -26.02 18.86
CA VAL A 25 -7.04 -26.69 19.90
C VAL A 25 -8.45 -26.10 19.92
N VAL A 26 -9.44 -26.98 19.89
CA VAL A 26 -10.86 -26.61 20.05
C VAL A 26 -11.18 -26.65 21.55
N LEU A 27 -11.04 -25.49 22.20
CA LEU A 27 -11.23 -25.40 23.65
C LEU A 27 -12.67 -25.72 24.08
N SER A 28 -13.66 -25.40 23.25
CA SER A 28 -15.06 -25.73 23.54
C SER A 28 -15.35 -27.24 23.71
N GLU A 29 -14.53 -28.07 23.08
CA GLU A 29 -14.67 -29.53 23.25
C GLU A 29 -13.99 -30.04 24.55
N LEU A 30 -13.04 -29.28 25.10
CA LEU A 30 -12.37 -29.57 26.36
C LEU A 30 -13.15 -29.08 27.59
N MET A 31 -14.20 -28.28 27.36
CA MET A 31 -15.01 -27.64 28.41
C MET A 31 -16.44 -28.21 28.42
N PRO A 32 -16.70 -29.39 29.03
CA PRO A 32 -18.00 -30.09 28.97
C PRO A 32 -19.15 -29.29 29.59
N ASN A 33 -18.86 -28.40 30.52
CA ASN A 33 -19.84 -27.55 31.21
C ASN A 33 -20.03 -26.15 30.55
N LEU A 34 -19.47 -25.92 29.36
CA LEU A 34 -19.63 -24.68 28.65
C LEU A 34 -21.08 -24.46 28.23
N ASN A 35 -21.66 -23.33 28.61
CA ASN A 35 -22.98 -22.96 28.14
C ASN A 35 -22.96 -22.59 26.65
N LYS A 36 -23.39 -23.53 25.82
CA LYS A 36 -23.38 -23.43 24.35
C LYS A 36 -24.34 -22.35 23.81
N ASP A 37 -25.28 -21.86 24.62
CA ASP A 37 -26.13 -20.72 24.23
C ASP A 37 -25.36 -19.40 24.18
N TYR A 38 -24.37 -19.25 25.08
CA TYR A 38 -23.53 -18.04 25.07
C TYR A 38 -22.25 -18.23 24.26
N LEU A 39 -21.65 -19.41 24.31
CA LEU A 39 -20.36 -19.68 23.68
C LEU A 39 -20.33 -21.10 23.12
N SER A 40 -20.63 -21.23 21.85
CA SER A 40 -20.80 -22.54 21.19
C SER A 40 -19.51 -23.11 20.63
N PHE A 41 -18.52 -22.27 20.35
CA PHE A 41 -17.27 -22.69 19.73
C PHE A 41 -16.13 -21.75 20.11
N ILE A 42 -15.00 -22.30 20.55
CA ILE A 42 -13.73 -21.59 20.73
C ILE A 42 -12.62 -22.48 20.16
N LYS A 43 -11.84 -21.93 19.24
CA LYS A 43 -10.64 -22.55 18.71
C LYS A 43 -9.49 -21.57 18.78
N VAL A 44 -8.39 -21.99 19.39
CA VAL A 44 -7.11 -21.27 19.35
C VAL A 44 -6.20 -21.98 18.36
N ARG A 45 -5.52 -21.21 17.53
CA ARG A 45 -4.53 -21.70 16.57
C ARG A 45 -3.23 -20.94 16.69
N GLY A 46 -2.13 -21.61 16.39
CA GLY A 46 -0.82 -20.98 16.28
C GLY A 46 0.01 -21.68 15.23
N SER A 47 0.82 -20.92 14.53
CA SER A 47 1.76 -21.45 13.55
C SER A 47 3.07 -20.67 13.57
N TRP A 48 4.11 -21.36 13.14
CA TRP A 48 5.40 -20.80 12.82
C TRP A 48 5.88 -21.36 11.48
N ALA A 49 6.47 -20.48 10.66
CA ALA A 49 7.03 -20.87 9.38
C ALA A 49 8.32 -20.11 9.09
N SER A 50 9.24 -20.77 8.42
CA SER A 50 10.45 -20.18 7.88
C SER A 50 10.47 -20.41 6.37
N VAL A 51 10.06 -19.39 5.59
CA VAL A 51 9.90 -19.49 4.14
C VAL A 51 11.10 -18.85 3.44
N GLY A 52 11.66 -19.58 2.47
CA GLY A 52 12.67 -19.05 1.57
C GLY A 52 12.03 -18.50 0.28
N SER A 53 12.57 -17.40 -0.23
CA SER A 53 12.23 -16.85 -1.54
C SER A 53 13.49 -16.64 -2.34
N ALA A 54 13.48 -17.04 -3.61
CA ALA A 54 14.60 -16.78 -4.50
C ALA A 54 14.55 -15.31 -4.97
N PHE A 55 15.71 -14.74 -5.22
CA PHE A 55 15.85 -13.43 -5.85
C PHE A 55 15.54 -13.49 -7.35
N SER A 56 15.50 -12.33 -8.02
CA SER A 56 15.23 -12.23 -9.46
C SER A 56 16.26 -13.00 -10.28
N ARG A 57 15.85 -13.51 -11.44
CA ARG A 57 16.75 -14.21 -12.37
C ARG A 57 17.91 -13.30 -12.79
N TYR A 58 19.05 -13.92 -13.09
CA TYR A 58 20.26 -13.27 -13.63
C TYR A 58 20.96 -12.27 -12.70
N LEU A 59 20.52 -12.09 -11.44
CA LEU A 59 21.26 -11.26 -10.49
C LEU A 59 22.66 -11.77 -10.22
N ALA A 60 22.85 -13.10 -10.20
CA ALA A 60 24.15 -13.75 -9.99
C ALA A 60 24.95 -13.95 -11.30
N ASN A 61 24.27 -13.97 -12.44
CA ASN A 61 24.85 -14.33 -13.72
C ASN A 61 24.49 -13.28 -14.77
N PRO A 62 25.38 -12.36 -15.10
CA PRO A 62 25.20 -11.41 -16.19
C PRO A 62 24.91 -12.15 -17.49
N HIS A 63 24.03 -11.61 -18.29
CA HIS A 63 23.64 -12.18 -19.58
C HIS A 63 23.55 -11.07 -20.62
N TYR A 64 23.56 -11.48 -21.88
CA TYR A 64 23.30 -10.58 -23.00
C TYR A 64 21.81 -10.54 -23.28
N GLU A 65 21.27 -9.33 -23.49
CA GLU A 65 19.90 -9.10 -23.94
C GLU A 65 19.88 -8.56 -25.36
N TRP A 66 19.02 -9.13 -26.18
CA TRP A 66 18.76 -8.60 -27.51
C TRP A 66 17.72 -7.49 -27.44
N ASN A 67 18.13 -6.28 -27.79
CA ASN A 67 17.22 -5.16 -27.92
C ASN A 67 16.65 -5.12 -29.34
N SER A 68 15.39 -5.55 -29.50
CA SER A 68 14.71 -5.59 -30.80
C SER A 68 14.48 -4.20 -31.42
N SER A 69 14.41 -3.15 -30.59
CA SER A 69 14.21 -1.78 -31.07
C SER A 69 15.47 -1.16 -31.64
N SER A 70 16.66 -1.49 -31.12
CA SER A 70 17.94 -0.99 -31.60
C SER A 70 18.68 -1.98 -32.50
N GLY A 71 18.24 -3.24 -32.57
CA GLY A 71 18.92 -4.31 -33.29
C GLY A 71 20.31 -4.65 -32.72
N GLN A 72 20.54 -4.42 -31.44
CA GLN A 72 21.86 -4.61 -30.81
C GLN A 72 21.76 -5.52 -29.58
N TRP A 73 22.83 -6.26 -29.34
CA TRP A 73 23.04 -6.94 -28.07
C TRP A 73 23.55 -5.95 -27.02
N SER A 74 22.91 -5.93 -25.87
CA SER A 74 23.37 -5.21 -24.68
C SER A 74 23.81 -6.21 -23.61
N ILE A 75 24.93 -5.90 -22.94
CA ILE A 75 25.32 -6.62 -21.73
C ILE A 75 24.69 -5.92 -20.54
N THR A 76 24.25 -6.68 -19.54
CA THR A 76 23.79 -6.07 -18.29
C THR A 76 24.99 -5.38 -17.61
N THR A 77 24.81 -4.10 -17.30
CA THR A 77 25.79 -3.30 -16.58
C THR A 77 25.68 -3.47 -15.05
N GLN A 78 25.00 -4.53 -14.64
CA GLN A 78 24.83 -4.89 -13.25
C GLN A 78 26.04 -5.67 -12.74
N TYR A 79 26.57 -5.25 -11.59
CA TYR A 79 27.65 -5.97 -10.93
C TYR A 79 27.18 -7.37 -10.51
N PRO A 80 27.87 -8.44 -10.95
CA PRO A 80 27.48 -9.81 -10.59
C PRO A 80 27.73 -10.04 -9.10
N LEU A 81 26.70 -10.41 -8.38
CA LEU A 81 26.82 -10.76 -6.97
C LEU A 81 27.31 -12.18 -6.78
N TYR A 82 28.25 -12.34 -5.88
CA TYR A 82 28.73 -13.62 -5.40
C TYR A 82 28.09 -13.94 -4.04
N ASN A 83 27.91 -15.22 -3.72
CA ASN A 83 27.38 -15.69 -2.44
C ASN A 83 25.94 -15.29 -2.14
N LEU A 84 25.11 -15.13 -3.17
CA LEU A 84 23.71 -14.85 -3.00
C LEU A 84 23.01 -15.92 -2.15
N LYS A 85 22.21 -15.46 -1.19
CA LYS A 85 21.39 -16.29 -0.33
C LYS A 85 19.91 -16.05 -0.68
N PRO A 86 19.03 -17.04 -0.54
CA PRO A 86 17.60 -16.79 -0.63
C PRO A 86 17.16 -15.82 0.46
N GLU A 87 16.22 -14.94 0.15
CA GLU A 87 15.52 -14.17 1.16
C GLU A 87 14.79 -15.13 2.08
N ARG A 88 14.81 -14.88 3.38
CA ARG A 88 14.18 -15.74 4.38
C ARG A 88 13.22 -14.97 5.24
N THR A 89 11.97 -15.39 5.24
CA THR A 89 10.92 -14.85 6.11
C THR A 89 10.61 -15.85 7.22
N ASN A 90 10.87 -15.44 8.45
CA ASN A 90 10.43 -16.16 9.65
C ASN A 90 9.17 -15.48 10.16
N SER A 91 8.08 -16.23 10.22
CA SER A 91 6.79 -15.73 10.67
C SER A 91 6.21 -16.60 11.77
N TRP A 92 5.44 -16.00 12.63
CA TRP A 92 4.55 -16.68 13.56
C TRP A 92 3.22 -15.95 13.63
N GLU A 93 2.18 -16.70 13.87
CA GLU A 93 0.83 -16.20 14.02
C GLU A 93 0.08 -16.90 15.14
N ILE A 94 -0.80 -16.17 15.77
CA ILE A 94 -1.75 -16.70 16.77
C ILE A 94 -3.13 -16.23 16.39
N GLY A 95 -4.09 -17.13 16.36
CA GLY A 95 -5.47 -16.84 15.99
C GLY A 95 -6.48 -17.41 16.97
N LEU A 96 -7.60 -16.72 17.06
CA LEU A 96 -8.77 -17.10 17.83
C LEU A 96 -9.99 -17.11 16.91
N ASN A 97 -10.68 -18.26 16.85
CA ASN A 97 -12.00 -18.36 16.22
C ASN A 97 -13.03 -18.60 17.32
N MET A 98 -14.12 -17.88 17.33
CA MET A 98 -15.15 -17.96 18.34
C MET A 98 -16.55 -17.80 17.75
N ARG A 99 -17.49 -18.62 18.21
CA ARG A 99 -18.94 -18.44 17.97
C ARG A 99 -19.64 -18.25 19.29
N PHE A 100 -20.38 -17.14 19.40
CA PHE A 100 -21.02 -16.73 20.66
C PHE A 100 -22.39 -16.11 20.41
N LEU A 101 -23.22 -16.12 21.44
CA LEU A 101 -24.58 -15.60 21.38
C LEU A 101 -25.39 -16.16 20.18
N LYS A 102 -25.12 -17.41 19.79
CA LYS A 102 -25.70 -18.18 18.68
C LYS A 102 -25.41 -17.61 17.28
N ASN A 103 -25.40 -16.31 17.13
CA ASN A 103 -25.44 -15.61 15.84
C ASN A 103 -24.16 -14.87 15.47
N PHE A 104 -23.20 -14.76 16.42
CA PHE A 104 -21.95 -14.05 16.20
C PHE A 104 -20.82 -15.02 15.92
N GLU A 105 -19.98 -14.66 14.95
CA GLU A 105 -18.72 -15.35 14.64
C GLU A 105 -17.60 -14.33 14.60
N LEU A 106 -16.55 -14.58 15.40
CA LEU A 106 -15.35 -13.76 15.51
C LEU A 106 -14.15 -14.57 15.07
N ASP A 107 -13.33 -13.99 14.20
CA ASP A 107 -11.97 -14.44 13.88
C ASP A 107 -11.01 -13.29 14.14
N VAL A 108 -10.00 -13.53 14.94
CA VAL A 108 -8.91 -12.58 15.21
C VAL A 108 -7.59 -13.29 15.03
N THR A 109 -6.71 -12.68 14.25
CA THR A 109 -5.34 -13.18 14.05
C THR A 109 -4.35 -12.07 14.30
N TYR A 110 -3.31 -12.35 15.06
CA TYR A 110 -2.12 -11.52 15.18
C TYR A 110 -0.94 -12.24 14.56
N TYR A 111 -0.16 -11.53 13.75
CA TYR A 111 1.01 -12.08 13.09
C TYR A 111 2.24 -11.19 13.25
N ASN A 112 3.41 -11.81 13.14
CA ASN A 112 4.70 -11.13 13.07
C ASN A 112 5.60 -11.89 12.11
N ALA A 113 6.09 -11.22 11.09
CA ALA A 113 6.96 -11.78 10.06
C ALA A 113 8.22 -10.90 9.93
N LYS A 114 9.39 -11.55 10.00
CA LYS A 114 10.69 -10.92 9.77
C LYS A 114 11.33 -11.50 8.53
N THR A 115 11.51 -10.67 7.50
CA THR A 115 12.25 -11.02 6.28
C THR A 115 13.70 -10.58 6.44
N MET A 116 14.63 -11.46 6.14
CA MET A 116 16.09 -11.26 6.20
C MET A 116 16.70 -11.55 4.84
N ASN A 117 17.92 -11.08 4.61
CA ASN A 117 18.66 -11.14 3.34
C ASN A 117 17.87 -10.46 2.20
N GLN A 118 17.13 -9.41 2.52
CA GLN A 118 16.38 -8.69 1.49
C GLN A 118 17.33 -8.04 0.51
N THR A 119 17.03 -8.16 -0.78
CA THR A 119 17.86 -7.66 -1.85
C THR A 119 17.51 -6.21 -2.15
N PHE A 120 18.49 -5.33 -2.02
CA PHE A 120 18.37 -3.91 -2.37
C PHE A 120 19.37 -3.55 -3.47
N ASN A 121 19.05 -2.52 -4.23
CA ASN A 121 19.95 -1.92 -5.23
C ASN A 121 20.32 -0.50 -4.79
N PRO A 122 21.33 -0.31 -3.96
CA PRO A 122 21.86 1.00 -3.66
C PRO A 122 22.52 1.57 -4.90
N GLN A 123 22.28 2.84 -5.21
CA GLN A 123 23.04 3.59 -6.20
C GLN A 123 24.40 3.94 -5.61
N LEU A 124 25.31 2.98 -5.60
CA LEU A 124 26.68 3.23 -5.20
C LEU A 124 27.48 3.72 -6.43
N PRO A 125 28.37 4.71 -6.27
CA PRO A 125 29.25 5.15 -7.35
C PRO A 125 30.31 4.09 -7.61
N VAL A 126 29.95 3.07 -8.38
CA VAL A 126 30.87 2.02 -8.81
C VAL A 126 31.22 2.28 -10.25
N SER A 127 32.46 2.59 -10.53
CA SER A 127 32.95 2.85 -11.88
C SER A 127 32.69 1.66 -12.80
N GLY A 128 31.98 1.89 -13.88
CA GLY A 128 31.70 0.89 -14.93
C GLY A 128 30.44 0.04 -14.72
N TRP A 129 29.71 0.19 -13.62
CA TRP A 129 28.48 -0.57 -13.34
C TRP A 129 27.30 0.35 -13.07
N SER A 130 26.15 0.05 -13.64
CA SER A 130 24.91 0.85 -13.45
C SER A 130 24.14 0.46 -12.19
N ALA A 131 24.34 -0.74 -11.68
CA ALA A 131 23.62 -1.28 -10.52
C ALA A 131 24.50 -2.26 -9.73
N MET A 132 24.37 -2.23 -8.42
CA MET A 132 24.93 -3.21 -7.53
C MET A 132 23.88 -3.61 -6.51
N TYR A 133 23.59 -4.90 -6.39
CA TYR A 133 22.64 -5.39 -5.39
C TYR A 133 23.37 -5.79 -4.11
N ILE A 134 22.71 -5.59 -2.99
CA ILE A 134 23.15 -6.06 -1.67
C ILE A 134 22.06 -6.88 -1.00
N GLN A 135 22.45 -7.86 -0.21
CA GLN A 135 21.54 -8.78 0.50
C GLN A 135 21.78 -8.75 2.01
N THR A 136 21.55 -7.62 2.62
CA THR A 136 21.78 -7.44 4.06
C THR A 136 20.55 -6.94 4.80
N GLY A 137 19.54 -6.51 4.07
CA GLY A 137 18.35 -5.89 4.64
C GLY A 137 17.49 -6.83 5.49
N ALA A 138 16.90 -6.26 6.51
CA ALA A 138 15.89 -6.93 7.33
C ALA A 138 14.68 -6.03 7.53
N VAL A 139 13.49 -6.57 7.26
CA VAL A 139 12.21 -5.87 7.40
C VAL A 139 11.26 -6.70 8.24
N ARG A 140 10.52 -6.05 9.13
CA ARG A 140 9.48 -6.66 9.94
C ARG A 140 8.11 -6.15 9.51
N ASN A 141 7.17 -7.08 9.36
CA ASN A 141 5.74 -6.83 9.26
C ASN A 141 5.04 -7.45 10.46
N SER A 142 4.21 -6.69 11.14
CA SER A 142 3.38 -7.20 12.23
C SER A 142 2.01 -6.57 12.16
N GLY A 143 0.97 -7.33 12.44
CA GLY A 143 -0.37 -6.83 12.27
C GLY A 143 -1.44 -7.66 12.96
N ILE A 144 -2.64 -7.12 12.88
CA ILE A 144 -3.86 -7.75 13.37
C ILE A 144 -4.89 -7.80 12.24
N GLU A 145 -5.57 -8.93 12.14
CA GLU A 145 -6.71 -9.13 11.28
C GLU A 145 -7.90 -9.54 12.14
N LEU A 146 -9.05 -8.93 11.88
CA LEU A 146 -10.29 -9.16 12.61
C LEU A 146 -11.43 -9.32 11.62
N SER A 147 -12.26 -10.31 11.82
CA SER A 147 -13.55 -10.51 11.16
C SER A 147 -14.62 -10.79 12.21
N LEU A 148 -15.65 -9.95 12.25
CA LEU A 148 -16.82 -10.12 13.10
C LEU A 148 -18.05 -10.22 12.21
N ASN A 149 -18.73 -11.35 12.26
CA ASN A 149 -19.93 -11.60 11.51
C ASN A 149 -21.12 -11.80 12.44
N TYR A 150 -22.28 -11.33 12.04
CA TYR A 150 -23.55 -11.57 12.69
C TYR A 150 -24.57 -11.98 11.63
N LYS A 151 -25.32 -13.04 11.90
CA LYS A 151 -26.41 -13.49 11.04
C LYS A 151 -27.58 -13.96 11.88
N ASN A 152 -28.75 -13.41 11.58
CA ASN A 152 -29.99 -13.87 12.21
C ASN A 152 -31.15 -13.83 11.21
N THR A 153 -32.13 -14.70 11.45
CA THR A 153 -33.36 -14.81 10.66
C THR A 153 -34.56 -14.70 11.58
N TRP A 154 -35.43 -13.71 11.32
CA TRP A 154 -36.69 -13.50 12.01
C TRP A 154 -37.83 -13.74 11.01
N LYS A 155 -38.46 -14.88 11.08
CA LYS A 155 -39.49 -15.28 10.09
C LYS A 155 -38.96 -15.19 8.64
N ASP A 156 -39.48 -14.24 7.88
CA ASP A 156 -39.12 -14.05 6.47
C ASP A 156 -37.97 -13.05 6.25
N PHE A 157 -37.42 -12.49 7.32
CA PHE A 157 -36.37 -11.48 7.24
C PHE A 157 -35.04 -12.05 7.78
N THR A 158 -34.01 -12.01 6.95
CA THR A 158 -32.63 -12.35 7.35
C THR A 158 -31.74 -11.12 7.25
N TRP A 159 -31.01 -10.85 8.31
CA TRP A 159 -29.92 -9.89 8.32
C TRP A 159 -28.59 -10.62 8.50
N ASP A 160 -27.67 -10.39 7.56
CA ASP A 160 -26.31 -10.91 7.57
C ASP A 160 -25.35 -9.71 7.43
N THR A 161 -24.60 -9.39 8.47
CA THR A 161 -23.66 -8.28 8.50
C THR A 161 -22.29 -8.76 8.94
N GLY A 162 -21.25 -8.14 8.40
CA GLY A 162 -19.89 -8.46 8.74
C GLY A 162 -18.99 -7.24 8.69
N ILE A 163 -18.11 -7.13 9.67
CA ILE A 163 -17.06 -6.12 9.75
C ILE A 163 -15.72 -6.84 9.65
N THR A 164 -14.87 -6.40 8.74
CA THR A 164 -13.47 -6.83 8.65
C THR A 164 -12.56 -5.64 8.89
N PHE A 165 -11.51 -5.88 9.64
CA PHE A 165 -10.46 -4.89 9.89
C PHE A 165 -9.10 -5.54 9.76
N SER A 166 -8.16 -4.87 9.09
CA SER A 166 -6.76 -5.29 9.01
C SER A 166 -5.83 -4.10 9.26
N SER A 167 -4.75 -4.35 9.98
CA SER A 167 -3.70 -3.37 10.22
C SER A 167 -2.35 -4.06 10.07
N ASN A 168 -1.42 -3.43 9.35
CA ASN A 168 -0.04 -3.89 9.22
C ASN A 168 0.93 -2.76 9.58
N LYS A 169 1.90 -3.06 10.43
CA LYS A 169 3.03 -2.19 10.75
C LYS A 169 4.28 -2.74 10.09
N ASN A 170 4.72 -2.08 9.03
CA ASN A 170 5.99 -2.34 8.38
C ASN A 170 7.11 -1.57 9.07
N LYS A 171 8.26 -2.20 9.32
CA LYS A 171 9.44 -1.56 9.91
C LYS A 171 10.72 -2.12 9.32
N ILE A 172 11.56 -1.24 8.80
CA ILE A 172 12.92 -1.55 8.39
C ILE A 172 13.78 -1.69 9.65
N LEU A 173 14.41 -2.83 9.82
CA LEU A 173 15.27 -3.13 10.98
C LEU A 173 16.72 -2.78 10.66
N THR A 174 17.18 -3.19 9.49
CA THR A 174 18.54 -2.91 8.95
C THR A 174 18.46 -2.77 7.45
N LEU A 175 19.27 -1.93 6.85
CA LEU A 175 19.48 -1.83 5.40
C LEU A 175 20.76 -2.54 4.99
N ALA A 176 21.89 -1.98 5.36
CA ALA A 176 23.19 -2.63 5.20
C ALA A 176 24.06 -2.28 6.40
N ASP A 177 24.54 -3.28 7.11
CA ASP A 177 25.47 -3.14 8.22
C ASP A 177 26.67 -4.00 7.96
N ASN A 178 27.85 -3.35 7.94
CA ASN A 178 29.13 -3.99 7.64
C ASN A 178 29.10 -4.87 6.37
N ALA A 179 28.40 -4.39 5.33
CA ALA A 179 28.36 -5.05 4.04
C ALA A 179 29.71 -4.86 3.33
N ILE A 180 30.19 -5.88 2.62
CA ILE A 180 31.40 -5.78 1.83
C ILE A 180 31.04 -5.19 0.46
N ASN A 181 31.68 -4.09 0.07
CA ASN A 181 31.66 -3.62 -1.31
C ASN A 181 32.41 -4.65 -2.17
N PRO A 182 31.72 -5.36 -3.07
CA PRO A 182 32.37 -6.44 -3.80
C PRO A 182 33.40 -5.96 -4.81
N VAL A 183 33.44 -4.67 -5.12
CA VAL A 183 34.43 -4.07 -6.06
C VAL A 183 35.70 -3.62 -5.33
N THR A 184 35.54 -2.92 -4.20
CA THR A 184 36.66 -2.37 -3.45
C THR A 184 37.17 -3.29 -2.33
N GLY A 185 36.35 -4.23 -1.89
CA GLY A 185 36.61 -5.07 -0.72
C GLY A 185 36.40 -4.38 0.63
N GLU A 186 36.04 -3.10 0.63
CA GLU A 186 35.83 -2.31 1.84
C GLU A 186 34.48 -2.57 2.49
N LEU A 187 34.41 -2.45 3.81
CA LEU A 187 33.15 -2.49 4.55
C LEU A 187 32.44 -1.17 4.41
N PHE A 188 31.12 -1.25 4.22
CA PHE A 188 30.26 -0.09 4.22
C PHE A 188 28.95 -0.37 4.95
N SER A 189 28.33 0.68 5.47
CA SER A 189 27.00 0.63 6.08
C SER A 189 26.11 1.69 5.45
N LEU A 190 24.84 1.37 5.27
CA LEU A 190 23.83 2.27 4.74
C LEU A 190 22.69 2.42 5.77
N SER A 191 22.50 3.63 6.25
CA SER A 191 21.37 4.00 7.11
C SER A 191 20.16 4.52 6.30
N THR A 192 20.40 4.92 5.06
CA THR A 192 19.38 5.48 4.16
C THR A 192 19.62 4.99 2.73
N LEU A 193 18.53 4.65 2.03
CA LEU A 193 18.56 4.21 0.64
C LEU A 193 17.44 4.88 -0.15
N ASN A 194 17.80 5.57 -1.25
CA ASN A 194 16.84 6.18 -2.17
C ASN A 194 16.36 5.14 -3.19
N MET A 195 15.05 4.88 -3.21
CA MET A 195 14.42 3.90 -4.11
C MET A 195 13.76 4.55 -5.32
N GLY A 196 13.94 5.85 -5.50
CA GLY A 196 13.30 6.59 -6.57
C GLY A 196 12.04 7.32 -6.11
N GLY A 197 11.25 7.79 -7.06
CA GLY A 197 10.05 8.58 -6.83
C GLY A 197 9.77 9.49 -8.01
N LEU A 198 9.02 10.56 -7.80
CA LEU A 198 8.65 11.51 -8.84
C LEU A 198 9.02 12.94 -8.45
N GLY A 199 9.83 13.60 -9.27
CA GLY A 199 10.37 14.92 -8.94
C GLY A 199 11.20 14.87 -7.67
N ASP A 200 10.95 15.76 -6.73
CA ASP A 200 11.61 15.81 -5.42
C ASP A 200 10.86 15.02 -4.33
N ALA A 201 9.76 14.34 -4.66
CA ALA A 201 9.11 13.36 -3.79
C ALA A 201 9.80 11.99 -3.98
N ARG A 202 10.47 11.47 -2.94
CA ARG A 202 11.27 10.26 -3.00
C ARG A 202 10.90 9.25 -1.92
N PHE A 203 10.88 7.98 -2.31
CA PHE A 203 10.82 6.88 -1.36
C PHE A 203 12.22 6.67 -0.79
N LEU A 204 12.36 6.91 0.49
CA LEU A 204 13.63 6.70 1.19
C LEU A 204 13.43 5.62 2.25
N LEU A 205 14.18 4.55 2.10
CA LEU A 205 14.30 3.55 3.14
C LEU A 205 15.27 4.09 4.19
N LYS A 206 14.80 4.21 5.43
CA LYS A 206 15.64 4.54 6.59
C LYS A 206 15.44 3.47 7.66
N GLU A 207 16.50 3.12 8.36
CA GLU A 207 16.38 2.22 9.51
C GLU A 207 15.42 2.79 10.56
N GLY A 208 14.55 1.93 11.07
CA GLY A 208 13.45 2.34 11.97
C GLY A 208 12.21 2.89 11.29
N GLY A 209 12.30 3.28 10.00
CA GLY A 209 11.19 3.72 9.16
C GLY A 209 10.40 2.56 8.54
N SER A 210 9.55 2.88 7.56
CA SER A 210 8.80 1.89 6.76
C SER A 210 9.20 1.92 5.29
N MET A 211 8.93 0.82 4.57
CA MET A 211 9.19 0.74 3.13
C MET A 211 8.32 1.71 2.29
N GLY A 212 7.26 2.25 2.86
CA GLY A 212 6.39 3.22 2.21
C GLY A 212 6.67 4.66 2.60
N ASP A 213 7.75 4.97 3.28
CA ASP A 213 8.04 6.33 3.73
C ASP A 213 8.43 7.23 2.55
N LEU A 214 7.68 8.31 2.38
CA LEU A 214 7.86 9.33 1.35
C LEU A 214 8.48 10.58 1.96
N TYR A 215 9.46 11.15 1.26
CA TYR A 215 10.20 12.33 1.71
C TYR A 215 10.24 13.38 0.60
N SER A 216 10.36 14.64 0.98
CA SER A 216 10.70 15.74 0.11
C SER A 216 12.19 16.05 0.19
N LEU A 217 12.82 16.19 -0.97
CA LEU A 217 14.20 16.63 -1.13
C LEU A 217 14.29 18.13 -1.39
N ARG A 218 13.19 18.87 -1.24
CA ARG A 218 13.10 20.31 -1.49
C ARG A 218 12.19 20.96 -0.46
N ASP A 219 12.54 22.20 -0.06
CA ASP A 219 11.66 23.06 0.74
C ASP A 219 11.61 24.46 0.13
N MET A 220 10.67 25.26 0.62
CA MET A 220 10.69 26.70 0.37
C MET A 220 11.87 27.31 1.11
N LYS A 221 12.54 28.28 0.47
CA LYS A 221 13.57 29.05 1.16
C LYS A 221 12.95 29.78 2.35
N ARG A 222 13.61 29.68 3.51
CA ARG A 222 13.12 30.27 4.77
C ARG A 222 14.03 31.37 5.28
N ASP A 223 13.44 32.31 6.00
CA ASP A 223 14.18 33.35 6.72
C ASP A 223 14.75 32.81 8.06
N ALA A 224 15.45 33.66 8.79
CA ALA A 224 16.01 33.33 10.09
C ALA A 224 14.96 32.94 11.16
N ASN A 225 13.70 33.30 10.95
CA ASN A 225 12.59 32.97 11.85
C ASN A 225 11.85 31.70 11.40
N GLY A 226 12.31 31.03 10.34
CA GLY A 226 11.71 29.82 9.78
C GLY A 226 10.46 30.07 8.92
N GLN A 227 10.13 31.34 8.62
CA GLN A 227 9.04 31.72 7.72
C GLN A 227 9.49 31.60 6.26
N ILE A 228 8.55 31.40 5.32
CA ILE A 228 8.86 31.40 3.89
C ILE A 228 9.43 32.78 3.54
N PHE A 229 10.63 32.78 2.95
CA PHE A 229 11.26 34.03 2.51
C PHE A 229 10.53 34.58 1.28
N VAL A 230 9.98 35.77 1.44
CA VAL A 230 9.39 36.56 0.34
C VAL A 230 10.28 37.79 0.16
N ASP A 231 10.80 37.98 -1.04
CA ASP A 231 11.66 39.13 -1.33
C ASP A 231 10.88 40.45 -1.48
N GLN A 232 11.59 41.54 -1.69
CA GLN A 232 10.99 42.87 -1.85
C GLN A 232 10.06 43.00 -3.07
N ASN A 233 10.22 42.11 -4.06
CA ASN A 233 9.40 42.08 -5.28
C ASN A 233 8.19 41.13 -5.13
N GLY A 234 7.99 40.49 -3.95
CA GLY A 234 6.94 39.54 -3.72
C GLY A 234 7.24 38.16 -4.34
N THR A 235 8.52 37.84 -4.62
CA THR A 235 8.90 36.56 -5.16
C THR A 235 9.29 35.58 -4.05
N VAL A 236 9.08 34.28 -4.32
CA VAL A 236 9.43 33.16 -3.45
C VAL A 236 10.40 32.26 -4.19
N ALA A 237 11.20 31.51 -3.44
CA ALA A 237 12.16 30.58 -4.01
C ALA A 237 12.16 29.26 -3.24
N THR A 238 12.64 28.20 -3.87
CA THR A 238 12.87 26.91 -3.24
C THR A 238 14.36 26.63 -3.10
N GLU A 239 14.68 25.71 -2.21
CA GLU A 239 16.04 25.19 -2.05
C GLU A 239 16.02 23.66 -2.04
N ALA A 240 17.02 23.05 -2.68
CA ALA A 240 17.24 21.62 -2.60
C ALA A 240 17.89 21.29 -1.27
N ILE A 241 17.36 20.26 -0.61
CA ILE A 241 17.96 19.72 0.60
C ILE A 241 19.01 18.70 0.14
N THR A 242 20.28 18.93 0.41
CA THR A 242 21.39 18.06 0.00
C THR A 242 21.79 17.07 1.08
N ASP A 243 21.48 17.36 2.32
CA ASP A 243 21.77 16.51 3.47
C ASP A 243 20.63 15.50 3.68
N PRO A 244 20.88 14.18 3.50
CA PRO A 244 19.85 13.15 3.67
C PRO A 244 19.18 13.11 5.04
N ASP A 245 19.85 13.59 6.08
CA ASP A 245 19.30 13.63 7.43
C ASP A 245 18.30 14.76 7.63
N LYS A 246 18.32 15.75 6.75
CA LYS A 246 17.40 16.90 6.74
C LYS A 246 16.22 16.75 5.79
N TYR A 247 16.14 15.66 5.04
CA TYR A 247 14.99 15.40 4.18
C TYR A 247 13.68 15.42 4.96
N ILE A 248 12.67 16.09 4.41
CA ILE A 248 11.39 16.30 5.09
C ILE A 248 10.51 15.08 4.88
N LYS A 249 10.18 14.38 5.95
CA LYS A 249 9.26 13.25 5.90
C LYS A 249 7.83 13.73 5.65
N LEU A 250 7.24 13.33 4.52
CA LEU A 250 5.86 13.64 4.14
C LEU A 250 4.86 12.69 4.81
N GLY A 251 5.28 11.44 5.04
CA GLY A 251 4.48 10.40 5.65
C GLY A 251 4.79 9.03 5.07
N SER A 252 4.01 8.04 5.43
CA SER A 252 4.04 6.72 4.79
C SER A 252 2.85 6.56 3.86
N VAL A 253 3.05 6.03 2.66
CA VAL A 253 1.95 5.70 1.73
C VAL A 253 1.17 4.47 2.18
N LEU A 254 1.72 3.69 3.12
CA LEU A 254 1.05 2.51 3.65
C LEU A 254 -0.10 2.91 4.58
N PRO A 255 -1.28 2.28 4.47
CA PRO A 255 -2.38 2.53 5.38
C PRO A 255 -2.05 2.04 6.80
N LYS A 256 -2.60 2.70 7.80
CA LYS A 256 -2.58 2.22 9.19
C LYS A 256 -3.58 1.10 9.42
N GLY A 257 -4.64 1.04 8.61
CA GLY A 257 -5.63 -0.01 8.64
C GLY A 257 -6.60 0.10 7.48
N ASN A 258 -7.23 -1.03 7.16
CA ASN A 258 -8.34 -1.13 6.21
C ASN A 258 -9.53 -1.70 6.94
N LEU A 259 -10.72 -1.16 6.67
CA LEU A 259 -11.97 -1.60 7.25
C LEU A 259 -12.99 -1.81 6.13
N ALA A 260 -13.77 -2.87 6.25
CA ALA A 260 -14.94 -3.05 5.41
C ALA A 260 -16.14 -3.47 6.26
N TRP A 261 -17.29 -2.92 5.93
CA TRP A 261 -18.57 -3.24 6.57
C TRP A 261 -19.56 -3.66 5.51
N ARG A 262 -19.88 -4.94 5.52
CA ARG A 262 -20.84 -5.57 4.62
C ARG A 262 -22.16 -5.75 5.32
N ASN A 263 -23.28 -5.47 4.63
CA ASN A 263 -24.63 -5.78 5.06
C ASN A 263 -25.41 -6.44 3.92
N ASN A 264 -26.14 -7.50 4.25
CA ASN A 264 -27.06 -8.16 3.36
C ASN A 264 -28.38 -8.36 4.09
N PHE A 265 -29.45 -7.99 3.44
CA PHE A 265 -30.82 -8.13 3.90
C PHE A 265 -31.58 -9.02 2.92
N ILE A 266 -32.27 -9.99 3.43
CA ILE A 266 -33.18 -10.86 2.65
C ILE A 266 -34.55 -10.76 3.28
N TRP A 267 -35.53 -10.36 2.49
CA TRP A 267 -36.91 -10.33 2.91
C TRP A 267 -37.78 -11.00 1.85
N LYS A 268 -38.29 -12.21 2.19
CA LYS A 268 -38.98 -13.08 1.23
C LYS A 268 -38.11 -13.26 -0.04
N ASN A 269 -38.56 -12.74 -1.16
CA ASN A 269 -37.88 -12.83 -2.46
C ASN A 269 -36.97 -11.64 -2.76
N PHE A 270 -36.99 -10.61 -1.90
CA PHE A 270 -36.10 -9.43 -2.07
C PHE A 270 -34.80 -9.61 -1.38
N THR A 271 -33.72 -9.15 -2.02
CA THR A 271 -32.40 -9.06 -1.44
C THR A 271 -31.89 -7.64 -1.60
N ALA A 272 -31.29 -7.09 -0.56
CA ALA A 272 -30.61 -5.81 -0.60
C ALA A 272 -29.25 -5.96 0.09
N GLY A 273 -28.24 -5.31 -0.43
CA GLY A 273 -26.92 -5.34 0.19
C GLY A 273 -26.16 -4.05 -0.04
N PHE A 274 -25.27 -3.74 0.89
CA PHE A 274 -24.27 -2.69 0.69
C PHE A 274 -22.93 -3.05 1.33
N LEU A 275 -21.89 -2.48 0.78
CA LEU A 275 -20.51 -2.58 1.27
C LEU A 275 -19.93 -1.17 1.40
N ILE A 276 -19.51 -0.83 2.61
CA ILE A 276 -18.71 0.36 2.89
C ILE A 276 -17.30 -0.09 3.13
N SER A 277 -16.34 0.53 2.46
CA SER A 277 -14.91 0.33 2.70
C SER A 277 -14.25 1.61 3.19
N ALA A 278 -13.23 1.47 4.02
CA ALA A 278 -12.43 2.58 4.51
C ALA A 278 -10.95 2.21 4.50
N ARG A 279 -10.14 3.09 3.95
CA ARG A 279 -8.68 3.11 4.09
C ARG A 279 -8.33 4.17 5.13
N LEU A 280 -7.66 3.78 6.20
CA LEU A 280 -7.35 4.64 7.32
C LEU A 280 -5.85 4.97 7.33
N GLY A 281 -5.53 6.25 7.28
CA GLY A 281 -4.14 6.70 7.26
C GLY A 281 -3.46 6.52 5.90
N GLY A 282 -2.16 6.79 5.90
CA GLY A 282 -1.35 6.89 4.69
C GLY A 282 -1.40 8.28 4.06
N VAL A 283 -0.45 8.53 3.17
CA VAL A 283 -0.39 9.76 2.35
C VAL A 283 -0.39 9.41 0.88
N VAL A 284 -0.82 10.36 0.07
CA VAL A 284 -0.74 10.32 -1.40
C VAL A 284 -0.14 11.65 -1.89
N TYR A 285 0.87 11.56 -2.72
CA TYR A 285 1.46 12.71 -3.41
C TYR A 285 0.86 12.83 -4.79
N SER A 286 0.31 14.00 -5.12
CA SER A 286 -0.27 14.27 -6.45
C SER A 286 0.63 15.18 -7.27
N ARG A 287 1.30 14.60 -8.23
CA ARG A 287 1.97 15.37 -9.28
C ARG A 287 0.96 15.97 -10.25
N THR A 288 -0.19 15.36 -10.43
CA THR A 288 -1.30 15.89 -11.22
C THR A 288 -1.73 17.26 -10.71
N GLN A 289 -2.03 17.37 -9.40
CA GLN A 289 -2.45 18.62 -8.79
C GLN A 289 -1.34 19.69 -8.91
N ALA A 290 -0.08 19.30 -8.70
CA ALA A 290 1.05 20.20 -8.88
C ALA A 290 1.11 20.79 -10.30
N MET A 291 0.89 19.96 -11.31
CA MET A 291 0.88 20.40 -12.71
C MET A 291 -0.34 21.27 -13.04
N LEU A 292 -1.53 20.93 -12.52
CA LEU A 292 -2.73 21.75 -12.69
C LEU A 292 -2.54 23.15 -12.10
N ASP A 293 -1.94 23.23 -10.92
CA ASP A 293 -1.62 24.50 -10.26
C ASP A 293 -0.57 25.28 -11.06
N TYR A 294 0.50 24.62 -11.49
CA TYR A 294 1.57 25.23 -12.29
C TYR A 294 1.04 25.87 -13.57
N TYR A 295 0.12 25.20 -14.28
CA TYR A 295 -0.49 25.74 -15.49
C TYR A 295 -1.70 26.65 -15.22
N GLY A 296 -2.05 26.87 -13.95
CA GLY A 296 -3.14 27.76 -13.56
C GLY A 296 -4.54 27.25 -13.94
N VAL A 297 -4.72 25.94 -14.10
CA VAL A 297 -5.99 25.32 -14.54
C VAL A 297 -6.72 24.57 -13.40
N SER A 298 -6.22 24.65 -12.17
CA SER A 298 -6.90 24.14 -10.98
C SER A 298 -7.88 25.18 -10.41
N GLU A 299 -8.89 24.71 -9.66
CA GLU A 299 -9.80 25.58 -8.90
C GLU A 299 -9.04 26.49 -7.93
N ALA A 300 -8.08 25.94 -7.17
CA ALA A 300 -7.26 26.70 -6.23
C ALA A 300 -6.47 27.82 -6.90
N SER A 301 -5.92 27.59 -8.09
CA SER A 301 -5.21 28.63 -8.84
C SER A 301 -6.16 29.66 -9.45
N ALA A 302 -7.39 29.26 -9.82
CA ALA A 302 -8.43 30.19 -10.29
C ALA A 302 -8.87 31.12 -9.16
N ASP A 303 -9.21 30.58 -8.00
CA ASP A 303 -9.62 31.34 -6.81
C ASP A 303 -8.53 32.34 -6.39
N ALA A 304 -7.26 31.93 -6.42
CA ALA A 304 -6.15 32.78 -6.10
C ALA A 304 -6.00 33.94 -7.10
N ARG A 305 -6.26 33.69 -8.41
CA ARG A 305 -6.25 34.75 -9.43
C ARG A 305 -7.41 35.73 -9.23
N ASP A 306 -8.59 35.24 -8.91
CA ASP A 306 -9.76 36.09 -8.63
C ASP A 306 -9.54 36.95 -7.40
N LEU A 307 -8.85 36.41 -6.36
CA LEU A 307 -8.44 37.17 -5.18
C LEU A 307 -7.28 38.13 -5.45
N GLY A 308 -6.50 37.86 -6.50
CA GLY A 308 -5.34 38.66 -6.91
C GLY A 308 -4.02 38.34 -6.18
N TYR A 309 -4.04 37.44 -5.19
CA TYR A 309 -2.84 37.03 -4.45
C TYR A 309 -2.99 35.66 -3.75
N VAL A 310 -1.84 35.09 -3.41
CA VAL A 310 -1.74 34.01 -2.44
C VAL A 310 -1.18 34.57 -1.14
N LEU A 311 -1.83 34.32 -0.01
CA LEU A 311 -1.38 34.79 1.29
C LEU A 311 -0.34 33.85 1.88
N VAL A 312 0.91 34.30 1.95
CA VAL A 312 2.05 33.57 2.51
C VAL A 312 2.35 34.10 3.90
N ASN A 313 2.74 33.23 4.84
CA ASN A 313 3.03 33.57 6.25
C ASN A 313 1.87 34.31 6.97
N GLY A 314 0.67 34.29 6.43
CA GLY A 314 -0.49 34.99 6.96
C GLY A 314 -0.47 36.53 6.75
N ARG A 315 0.52 37.08 6.05
CA ARG A 315 0.69 38.54 5.83
C ARG A 315 1.19 38.92 4.46
N ASP A 316 2.04 38.13 3.84
CA ASP A 316 2.73 38.46 2.61
C ASP A 316 1.87 38.06 1.41
N LYS A 317 1.57 39.04 0.54
CA LYS A 317 0.78 38.83 -0.69
C LYS A 317 1.70 38.50 -1.84
N VAL A 318 1.66 37.27 -2.32
CA VAL A 318 2.45 36.79 -3.46
C VAL A 318 1.56 36.66 -4.68
N ASN A 319 2.04 37.04 -5.85
CA ASN A 319 1.31 36.85 -7.10
C ASN A 319 1.02 35.36 -7.33
N PRO A 320 -0.21 34.95 -7.69
CA PRO A 320 -0.59 33.56 -7.90
C PRO A 320 0.27 32.81 -8.92
N GLU A 321 0.62 33.45 -10.05
CA GLU A 321 1.49 32.89 -11.06
C GLU A 321 2.89 32.60 -10.49
N THR A 322 3.45 33.56 -9.75
CA THR A 322 4.74 33.40 -9.06
C THR A 322 4.70 32.24 -8.04
N TRP A 323 3.66 32.19 -7.22
CA TRP A 323 3.50 31.15 -6.21
C TRP A 323 3.40 29.75 -6.82
N TYR A 324 2.40 29.56 -7.69
CA TYR A 324 2.15 28.25 -8.31
C TYR A 324 3.23 27.86 -9.30
N GLY A 325 3.87 28.83 -9.95
CA GLY A 325 5.05 28.60 -10.79
C GLY A 325 6.24 28.05 -10.04
N VAL A 326 6.37 28.39 -8.75
CA VAL A 326 7.44 27.88 -7.87
C VAL A 326 7.03 26.54 -7.25
N VAL A 327 5.88 26.47 -6.55
CA VAL A 327 5.51 25.28 -5.79
C VAL A 327 5.08 24.11 -6.66
N GLY A 328 4.45 24.37 -7.83
CA GLY A 328 3.96 23.36 -8.78
C GLY A 328 4.94 22.99 -9.89
N SER A 329 6.11 23.65 -9.97
CA SER A 329 7.10 23.49 -11.04
C SER A 329 7.55 22.04 -11.27
N GLY A 330 8.41 21.80 -12.27
CA GLY A 330 8.97 20.49 -12.60
C GLY A 330 9.62 19.78 -11.43
N THR A 331 10.27 20.51 -10.55
CA THR A 331 10.85 20.03 -9.31
C THR A 331 9.87 20.04 -8.12
N SER A 332 8.79 20.79 -8.20
CA SER A 332 7.72 20.99 -7.20
C SER A 332 8.19 21.04 -5.72
N VAL A 333 7.32 21.48 -4.84
CA VAL A 333 7.52 21.35 -3.39
C VAL A 333 6.52 20.32 -2.89
N PRO A 334 6.91 19.04 -2.71
CA PRO A 334 6.00 17.93 -2.46
C PRO A 334 5.10 18.12 -1.25
N GLN A 335 5.50 18.91 -0.26
CA GLN A 335 4.73 19.19 0.96
C GLN A 335 3.36 19.77 0.64
N TYR A 336 3.25 20.62 -0.40
CA TYR A 336 1.99 21.27 -0.79
C TYR A 336 1.05 20.36 -1.56
N TYR A 337 1.55 19.25 -2.07
CA TYR A 337 0.81 18.30 -2.91
C TYR A 337 0.73 16.90 -2.31
N THR A 338 1.00 16.81 -1.01
CA THR A 338 0.85 15.56 -0.25
C THR A 338 -0.39 15.63 0.61
N TYR A 339 -1.33 14.74 0.36
CA TYR A 339 -2.64 14.69 0.99
C TYR A 339 -2.78 13.43 1.84
N SER A 340 -3.74 13.45 2.77
CA SER A 340 -4.14 12.23 3.47
C SER A 340 -4.80 11.24 2.51
N ALA A 341 -4.34 9.99 2.52
CA ALA A 341 -4.96 8.92 1.73
C ALA A 341 -6.16 8.29 2.43
N THR A 342 -6.54 8.79 3.61
CA THR A 342 -7.75 8.31 4.32
C THR A 342 -8.99 8.59 3.49
N ASN A 343 -9.75 7.54 3.22
CA ASN A 343 -11.02 7.65 2.51
C ASN A 343 -12.03 6.64 3.03
N VAL A 344 -13.30 6.94 2.83
CA VAL A 344 -14.44 6.06 3.11
C VAL A 344 -15.36 6.07 1.90
N ARG A 345 -15.75 4.88 1.42
CA ARG A 345 -16.52 4.70 0.19
C ARG A 345 -17.74 3.82 0.40
N LEU A 346 -18.83 4.17 -0.28
CA LEU A 346 -19.88 3.23 -0.60
C LEU A 346 -19.43 2.41 -1.82
N GLN A 347 -18.80 1.28 -1.51
CA GLN A 347 -18.11 0.45 -2.50
C GLN A 347 -19.08 -0.32 -3.40
N GLU A 348 -20.16 -0.85 -2.81
CA GLU A 348 -21.16 -1.60 -3.56
C GLU A 348 -22.54 -1.40 -2.93
N VAL A 349 -23.58 -1.34 -3.78
CA VAL A 349 -25.00 -1.50 -3.41
C VAL A 349 -25.61 -2.48 -4.39
N SER A 350 -26.40 -3.40 -3.86
CA SER A 350 -27.14 -4.36 -4.68
C SER A 350 -28.60 -4.45 -4.23
N LEU A 351 -29.50 -4.54 -5.21
CA LEU A 351 -30.91 -4.79 -5.01
C LEU A 351 -31.33 -5.94 -5.93
N GLY A 352 -31.91 -6.98 -5.39
CA GLY A 352 -32.28 -8.15 -6.16
C GLY A 352 -33.68 -8.67 -5.81
N TYR A 353 -34.29 -9.32 -6.79
CA TYR A 353 -35.54 -10.03 -6.64
C TYR A 353 -35.42 -11.43 -7.22
N THR A 354 -35.81 -12.43 -6.45
CA THR A 354 -35.87 -13.82 -6.90
C THR A 354 -37.27 -14.16 -7.33
N ILE A 355 -37.49 -14.46 -8.60
CA ILE A 355 -38.78 -14.91 -9.13
C ILE A 355 -39.03 -16.32 -8.58
N PRO A 356 -40.15 -16.53 -7.84
CA PRO A 356 -40.46 -17.83 -7.28
C PRO A 356 -40.55 -18.93 -8.34
N ARG A 357 -39.95 -20.07 -8.08
CA ARG A 357 -39.91 -21.23 -8.99
C ARG A 357 -41.32 -21.66 -9.44
N LYS A 358 -42.30 -21.55 -8.57
CA LYS A 358 -43.70 -21.83 -8.87
C LYS A 358 -44.28 -21.01 -10.06
N LEU A 359 -43.77 -19.80 -10.27
CA LEU A 359 -44.19 -18.97 -11.41
C LEU A 359 -43.54 -19.40 -12.73
N LEU A 360 -42.55 -20.30 -12.65
CA LEU A 360 -41.74 -20.82 -13.78
C LEU A 360 -41.96 -22.33 -13.97
N ASN A 361 -43.14 -22.84 -13.59
CA ASN A 361 -43.49 -24.24 -13.67
C ASN A 361 -42.48 -25.17 -12.97
N ASP A 362 -41.88 -24.69 -11.88
CA ASP A 362 -40.87 -25.40 -11.11
C ASP A 362 -39.58 -25.79 -11.87
N VAL A 363 -39.30 -25.12 -13.01
CA VAL A 363 -38.14 -25.39 -13.84
C VAL A 363 -36.83 -24.82 -13.23
N CYS A 364 -36.85 -23.53 -12.86
CA CYS A 364 -35.67 -22.86 -12.31
C CYS A 364 -36.02 -21.70 -11.41
N ASP A 365 -35.06 -21.28 -10.58
CA ASP A 365 -35.13 -19.99 -9.88
C ASP A 365 -34.38 -18.93 -10.72
N ILE A 366 -35.01 -17.79 -10.96
CA ILE A 366 -34.38 -16.65 -11.63
C ILE A 366 -34.23 -15.52 -10.62
N LYS A 367 -32.98 -15.08 -10.42
CA LYS A 367 -32.71 -13.88 -9.63
C LYS A 367 -32.24 -12.75 -10.55
N VAL A 368 -32.95 -11.64 -10.50
CA VAL A 368 -32.59 -10.39 -11.18
C VAL A 368 -32.03 -9.44 -10.13
N SER A 369 -30.87 -8.84 -10.38
CA SER A 369 -30.27 -7.90 -9.44
C SER A 369 -29.72 -6.68 -10.18
N LEU A 370 -29.95 -5.50 -9.59
CA LEU A 370 -29.27 -4.26 -9.95
C LEU A 370 -28.06 -4.11 -9.01
N VAL A 371 -26.91 -3.81 -9.57
CA VAL A 371 -25.64 -3.67 -8.82
C VAL A 371 -24.98 -2.37 -9.21
N GLY A 372 -24.68 -1.56 -8.22
CA GLY A 372 -23.88 -0.36 -8.38
C GLY A 372 -22.58 -0.48 -7.61
N ARG A 373 -21.45 -0.11 -8.22
CA ARG A 373 -20.13 -0.14 -7.59
C ARG A 373 -19.47 1.22 -7.63
N ASN A 374 -18.66 1.49 -6.59
CA ASN A 374 -17.92 2.73 -6.40
C ASN A 374 -18.84 3.97 -6.52
N LEU A 375 -20.00 3.91 -5.84
CA LEU A 375 -21.11 4.86 -6.04
C LEU A 375 -20.83 6.21 -5.40
N TRP A 376 -20.18 6.24 -4.25
CA TRP A 376 -20.00 7.48 -3.50
C TRP A 376 -18.74 7.44 -2.62
N MET A 377 -17.92 8.49 -2.77
CA MET A 377 -16.84 8.82 -1.84
C MET A 377 -17.47 9.57 -0.65
N ILE A 378 -17.69 8.88 0.46
CA ILE A 378 -18.31 9.44 1.67
C ILE A 378 -17.37 10.44 2.35
N TYR A 379 -16.07 10.11 2.35
CA TYR A 379 -15.05 10.94 2.96
C TYR A 379 -13.72 10.82 2.21
N SER A 380 -13.10 11.97 1.90
CA SER A 380 -11.71 12.12 1.47
C SER A 380 -11.25 13.54 1.80
N LYS A 381 -9.97 13.70 2.14
CA LYS A 381 -9.32 15.02 2.24
C LYS A 381 -8.57 15.40 0.97
N ALA A 382 -8.21 14.42 0.15
CA ALA A 382 -7.62 14.71 -1.14
C ALA A 382 -8.68 15.25 -2.11
N PRO A 383 -8.37 16.25 -2.95
CA PRO A 383 -9.31 16.81 -3.95
C PRO A 383 -9.52 15.87 -5.15
N PHE A 384 -8.94 14.68 -5.11
CA PHE A 384 -9.02 13.63 -6.13
C PHE A 384 -9.21 12.27 -5.44
N ASP A 385 -9.34 11.21 -6.21
CA ASP A 385 -9.42 9.85 -5.68
C ASP A 385 -8.05 9.38 -5.16
N PRO A 386 -7.82 9.27 -3.83
CA PRO A 386 -6.51 8.93 -3.27
C PRO A 386 -6.07 7.48 -3.52
N GLU A 387 -6.92 6.64 -4.12
CA GLU A 387 -6.57 5.27 -4.53
C GLU A 387 -6.24 5.15 -6.02
N SER A 388 -6.43 6.23 -6.80
CA SER A 388 -5.96 6.32 -8.19
C SER A 388 -4.49 6.65 -8.23
N VAL A 389 -3.64 5.62 -8.13
CA VAL A 389 -2.19 5.72 -8.03
C VAL A 389 -1.50 5.05 -9.20
N ALA A 390 -0.28 5.51 -9.51
CA ALA A 390 0.47 5.09 -10.69
C ALA A 390 0.93 3.62 -10.63
N SER A 391 1.08 3.06 -9.44
CA SER A 391 1.49 1.67 -9.24
C SER A 391 0.94 1.13 -7.94
N THR A 392 0.79 -0.19 -7.88
CA THR A 392 0.48 -0.94 -6.65
C THR A 392 1.73 -1.57 -6.02
N ASP A 393 2.90 -1.41 -6.66
CA ASP A 393 4.17 -1.87 -6.13
C ASP A 393 4.59 -1.08 -4.89
N ASN A 394 5.53 -1.62 -4.11
CA ASN A 394 6.02 -1.00 -2.88
C ASN A 394 6.51 0.44 -3.07
N PHE A 395 7.07 0.73 -4.25
CA PHE A 395 7.49 2.06 -4.68
C PHE A 395 6.51 2.56 -5.73
N TYR A 396 6.26 3.85 -5.76
CA TYR A 396 5.25 4.53 -6.60
C TYR A 396 3.78 4.27 -6.22
N GLN A 397 3.46 3.36 -5.28
CA GLN A 397 2.14 3.39 -4.67
C GLN A 397 1.99 4.70 -3.89
N GLY A 398 0.79 5.31 -3.90
CA GLY A 398 0.60 6.61 -3.26
C GLY A 398 1.19 7.79 -4.05
N ILE A 399 1.50 7.62 -5.33
CA ILE A 399 1.80 8.70 -6.29
C ILE A 399 0.67 8.76 -7.31
N ASP A 400 -0.02 9.89 -7.37
CA ASP A 400 -0.94 10.23 -8.45
C ASP A 400 -0.19 11.02 -9.53
N TYR A 401 -0.24 10.53 -10.77
CA TYR A 401 0.30 11.19 -11.96
C TYR A 401 -0.59 10.95 -13.15
N PHE A 402 -1.57 11.84 -13.35
CA PHE A 402 -2.58 11.79 -14.41
C PHE A 402 -3.32 10.46 -14.50
N MET A 403 -3.55 9.84 -13.34
CA MET A 403 -4.29 8.59 -13.27
C MET A 403 -5.79 8.84 -13.42
N MET A 404 -6.45 7.94 -14.13
CA MET A 404 -7.91 8.00 -14.23
C MET A 404 -8.55 7.71 -12.88
N PRO A 405 -9.54 8.51 -12.44
CA PRO A 405 -10.28 8.24 -11.22
C PRO A 405 -11.08 6.94 -11.36
N ALA A 406 -11.39 6.30 -10.23
CA ALA A 406 -12.19 5.10 -10.20
C ALA A 406 -13.60 5.38 -10.78
N LEU A 407 -14.05 4.51 -11.68
CA LEU A 407 -15.34 4.66 -12.35
C LEU A 407 -16.49 4.19 -11.47
N ARG A 408 -17.62 4.89 -11.55
CA ARG A 408 -18.90 4.39 -11.08
C ARG A 408 -19.43 3.38 -12.09
N ASN A 409 -19.79 2.19 -11.61
CA ASN A 409 -20.33 1.14 -12.44
C ASN A 409 -21.75 0.83 -11.99
N ILE A 410 -22.69 0.82 -12.92
CA ILE A 410 -24.06 0.38 -12.71
C ILE A 410 -24.33 -0.73 -13.71
N GLY A 411 -24.79 -1.86 -13.22
CA GLY A 411 -25.06 -3.03 -14.04
C GLY A 411 -26.21 -3.86 -13.47
N PHE A 412 -26.60 -4.85 -14.22
CA PHE A 412 -27.55 -5.85 -13.77
C PHE A 412 -26.93 -7.25 -13.82
N SER A 413 -27.44 -8.12 -12.97
CA SER A 413 -27.04 -9.54 -12.91
C SER A 413 -28.27 -10.41 -13.02
N LEU A 414 -28.21 -11.44 -13.87
CA LEU A 414 -29.18 -12.50 -13.97
C LEU A 414 -28.54 -13.80 -13.52
N SER A 415 -29.18 -14.48 -12.58
CA SER A 415 -28.74 -15.79 -12.10
C SER A 415 -29.85 -16.81 -12.28
N PHE A 416 -29.53 -17.93 -12.88
CA PHE A 416 -30.45 -19.06 -13.08
C PHE A 416 -29.94 -20.22 -12.23
N LYS A 417 -30.85 -20.83 -11.46
CA LYS A 417 -30.57 -22.02 -10.69
C LYS A 417 -31.61 -23.09 -11.02
N PHE A 418 -31.18 -24.12 -11.71
CA PHE A 418 -31.97 -25.27 -12.12
C PHE A 418 -32.12 -26.32 -11.02
#